data_3dd28851dcae4133c34ce1a4cc0e10f7
#
_entry.id   3dd28851dcae4133c34ce1a4cc0e10f7
#
_cell.length_a   1.000
_cell.length_b   1.000
_cell.length_c   1.000
_cell.angle_alpha   90.00
_cell.angle_beta   90.00
_cell.angle_gamma   90.00
#
_symmetry.space_group_name_H-M   'P 1'
#
loop_
_entity.id
_entity.type
_entity.pdbx_description
1 polymer ?
#
loop_
_entity_poly.entity_id
_entity_poly.type
_entity_poly.pdbx_seq_one_letter_code
_entity_poly.pdbx_strand_id
1 'polypeptide(L)'
;MRLLRSAPVLATLLCLFAVTAARAALPPVESFGTTPIIDNVTLSLDGRFIASSYAGDKVAIVILDRSTKKLTQRVDFDQSLKLRGMNFVSDHVLIAQFSITYTQRGNTEEKAEIGAVFAIDVRDGSSRQLLEAKTNSRIYPSSGGFLSRKGAAPDEILMSALLLENAAAGSSPDEASNSVLSVNPLTGKWRVIEKGSRTTSGWLIDTEGRIVGRTEFNRKEQRRTIRIKDGNDYRIIYEHTDPDFSTIGLAADGQSVLALGARGGDRVRLWSIPFTGGGPQPLYQDPENDVEGVVRDIYDRRLLGVSVGGLEQRVHWLDSAAESRVKSLEAALPGRRIQIAGYTRDGKTVLAYAGSRNHPGVYYLIDFATNRAEVVGQEYPQLAKVALGKVSNITYPARDGYKVPAYLTLPAGATASTKDLPLVVLPHGGPRARDSGVGFDWWSQFVASRGYAVLQPQFRGSTGFGQKHELAGYRQWGQLMQHDVTDGVKYLVESGMVNPDRVCIVGASYGGYAALAGAAFTPDLYRCSVSVAGVSDLVEMLRWVEDRGGIE
;
A
#
# COMPACT_ATOMS: atom_id res chain seq x y z
N MET A 1 -56.41 -77.73 -24.44
CA MET A 1 -55.85 -77.25 -23.22
C MET A 1 -54.40 -76.78 -23.49
N ARG A 2 -54.18 -75.51 -23.73
CA ARG A 2 -52.83 -74.92 -23.79
C ARG A 2 -52.92 -73.55 -23.17
N LEU A 3 -52.23 -73.32 -22.07
CA LEU A 3 -52.09 -72.06 -21.37
C LEU A 3 -51.09 -71.18 -22.14
N LEU A 4 -51.54 -70.02 -22.57
CA LEU A 4 -50.69 -68.95 -23.06
C LEU A 4 -50.37 -67.99 -21.89
N ARG A 5 -49.07 -67.91 -21.59
CA ARG A 5 -48.52 -66.93 -20.64
C ARG A 5 -48.25 -65.63 -21.39
N SER A 6 -48.85 -64.55 -20.98
CA SER A 6 -48.55 -63.20 -21.38
C SER A 6 -47.45 -62.60 -20.50
N ALA A 7 -46.36 -62.15 -21.09
CA ALA A 7 -45.32 -61.36 -20.43
C ALA A 7 -45.63 -59.85 -20.52
N PRO A 8 -45.42 -59.06 -19.49
CA PRO A 8 -45.57 -57.62 -19.59
C PRO A 8 -44.25 -57.00 -20.14
N VAL A 9 -44.42 -56.15 -21.15
CA VAL A 9 -43.34 -55.30 -21.68
C VAL A 9 -43.20 -54.14 -20.72
N LEU A 10 -42.04 -54.09 -20.05
CA LEU A 10 -41.66 -52.97 -19.19
C LEU A 10 -41.04 -51.86 -20.08
N ALA A 11 -41.82 -50.82 -20.36
CA ALA A 11 -41.34 -49.62 -21.06
C ALA A 11 -40.52 -48.76 -20.07
N THR A 12 -39.20 -48.79 -20.17
CA THR A 12 -38.31 -47.92 -19.40
C THR A 12 -38.31 -46.50 -20.04
N LEU A 13 -38.99 -45.55 -19.43
CA LEU A 13 -38.93 -44.14 -19.79
C LEU A 13 -37.59 -43.58 -19.29
N LEU A 14 -36.64 -43.38 -20.19
CA LEU A 14 -35.42 -42.61 -19.89
C LEU A 14 -35.78 -41.14 -19.91
N CYS A 15 -36.03 -40.56 -18.73
CA CYS A 15 -36.07 -39.10 -18.55
C CYS A 15 -34.63 -38.53 -18.67
N LEU A 16 -34.25 -38.02 -19.83
CA LEU A 16 -33.10 -37.12 -19.98
C LEU A 16 -33.37 -35.83 -19.23
N PHE A 17 -32.92 -35.75 -17.98
CA PHE A 17 -32.76 -34.45 -17.32
C PHE A 17 -31.62 -33.71 -18.01
N ALA A 18 -31.91 -32.83 -18.94
CA ALA A 18 -31.00 -31.80 -19.38
C ALA A 18 -30.77 -30.87 -18.17
N VAL A 19 -29.69 -31.11 -17.42
CA VAL A 19 -29.19 -30.14 -16.44
C VAL A 19 -28.70 -28.94 -17.24
N THR A 20 -29.58 -28.00 -17.50
CA THR A 20 -29.19 -26.66 -17.90
C THR A 20 -28.42 -26.09 -16.72
N ALA A 21 -27.08 -26.11 -16.80
CA ALA A 21 -26.26 -25.37 -15.86
C ALA A 21 -26.72 -23.91 -15.93
N ALA A 22 -27.50 -23.49 -14.93
CA ALA A 22 -27.86 -22.08 -14.80
C ALA A 22 -26.55 -21.31 -14.75
N ARG A 23 -26.23 -20.57 -15.81
CA ARG A 23 -25.10 -19.63 -15.78
C ARG A 23 -25.39 -18.69 -14.63
N ALA A 24 -24.59 -18.77 -13.57
CA ALA A 24 -24.67 -17.80 -12.49
C ALA A 24 -24.67 -16.40 -13.09
N ALA A 25 -25.64 -15.57 -12.68
CA ALA A 25 -25.71 -14.20 -13.16
C ALA A 25 -24.38 -13.50 -12.87
N LEU A 26 -23.88 -12.75 -13.86
CA LEU A 26 -22.65 -11.97 -13.70
C LEU A 26 -22.86 -10.97 -12.53
N PRO A 27 -21.86 -10.82 -11.65
CA PRO A 27 -21.96 -9.84 -10.57
C PRO A 27 -22.13 -8.43 -11.15
N PRO A 28 -22.96 -7.57 -10.54
CA PRO A 28 -23.13 -6.19 -10.97
C PRO A 28 -21.79 -5.44 -11.09
N VAL A 29 -21.68 -4.50 -12.01
CA VAL A 29 -20.45 -3.69 -12.20
C VAL A 29 -20.11 -2.92 -10.93
N GLU A 30 -21.15 -2.40 -10.28
CA GLU A 30 -21.09 -1.63 -9.04
C GLU A 30 -20.42 -2.41 -7.90
N SER A 31 -20.51 -3.74 -7.91
CA SER A 31 -19.86 -4.59 -6.90
C SER A 31 -18.35 -4.47 -6.88
N PHE A 32 -17.72 -4.07 -7.99
CA PHE A 32 -16.28 -3.86 -8.12
C PHE A 32 -15.89 -2.38 -8.12
N GLY A 33 -16.82 -1.49 -8.47
CA GLY A 33 -16.58 -0.05 -8.61
C GLY A 33 -16.71 0.76 -7.32
N THR A 34 -17.09 0.12 -6.20
CA THR A 34 -17.16 0.77 -4.89
C THR A 34 -15.79 0.77 -4.19
N THR A 35 -15.56 1.78 -3.35
CA THR A 35 -14.45 1.73 -2.39
C THR A 35 -14.72 0.68 -1.31
N PRO A 36 -13.70 0.18 -0.60
CA PRO A 36 -13.89 -0.68 0.57
C PRO A 36 -14.88 -0.06 1.56
N ILE A 37 -15.87 -0.83 2.03
CA ILE A 37 -16.85 -0.34 3.01
C ILE A 37 -16.19 -0.01 4.33
N ILE A 38 -15.22 -0.84 4.74
CA ILE A 38 -14.37 -0.61 5.90
C ILE A 38 -12.91 -0.70 5.49
N ASP A 39 -12.11 0.16 6.09
CA ASP A 39 -10.67 0.20 5.92
C ASP A 39 -10.02 0.76 7.19
N ASN A 40 -8.69 0.74 7.28
CA ASN A 40 -7.96 1.33 8.41
C ASN A 40 -8.47 0.86 9.78
N VAL A 41 -8.73 -0.45 9.95
CA VAL A 41 -9.22 -0.98 11.23
C VAL A 41 -8.08 -1.05 12.24
N THR A 42 -8.32 -0.58 13.47
CA THR A 42 -7.32 -0.59 14.56
C THR A 42 -7.95 -0.95 15.91
N LEU A 43 -7.13 -1.48 16.82
CA LEU A 43 -7.54 -1.97 18.14
C LEU A 43 -6.92 -1.10 19.24
N SER A 44 -7.70 -0.76 20.28
CA SER A 44 -7.16 -0.08 21.46
C SER A 44 -6.18 -0.98 22.22
N LEU A 45 -5.27 -0.36 22.98
CA LEU A 45 -4.18 -1.08 23.66
C LEU A 45 -4.66 -2.08 24.72
N ASP A 46 -5.81 -1.81 25.33
CA ASP A 46 -6.51 -2.73 26.27
C ASP A 46 -7.42 -3.73 25.56
N GLY A 47 -7.61 -3.57 24.25
CA GLY A 47 -8.47 -4.43 23.42
C GLY A 47 -9.96 -4.16 23.55
N ARG A 48 -10.38 -3.10 24.22
CA ARG A 48 -11.79 -2.79 24.44
C ARG A 48 -12.45 -2.19 23.20
N PHE A 49 -11.77 -1.27 22.52
CA PHE A 49 -12.34 -0.55 21.39
C PHE A 49 -11.72 -0.98 20.07
N ILE A 50 -12.57 -1.10 19.04
CA ILE A 50 -12.16 -1.20 17.65
C ILE A 50 -12.62 0.05 16.94
N ALA A 51 -11.72 0.73 16.24
CA ALA A 51 -12.04 1.83 15.36
C ALA A 51 -11.81 1.41 13.91
N SER A 52 -12.71 1.81 13.01
CA SER A 52 -12.57 1.59 11.57
C SER A 52 -13.02 2.82 10.78
N SER A 53 -12.42 3.07 9.63
CA SER A 53 -13.03 3.97 8.66
C SER A 53 -14.21 3.28 8.01
N TYR A 54 -15.23 4.06 7.72
CA TYR A 54 -16.42 3.62 7.01
C TYR A 54 -16.64 4.52 5.80
N ALA A 55 -16.70 3.91 4.62
CA ALA A 55 -17.00 4.60 3.38
C ALA A 55 -18.51 4.49 3.10
N GLY A 56 -19.22 5.57 3.40
CA GLY A 56 -20.63 5.76 3.04
C GLY A 56 -20.76 7.07 2.25
N ASP A 57 -21.89 7.77 2.42
CA ASP A 57 -22.10 9.10 1.83
C ASP A 57 -21.10 10.14 2.35
N LYS A 58 -20.52 9.88 3.52
CA LYS A 58 -19.46 10.67 4.15
C LYS A 58 -18.38 9.75 4.70
N VAL A 59 -17.16 10.26 4.74
CA VAL A 59 -16.07 9.62 5.48
C VAL A 59 -16.38 9.69 6.97
N ALA A 60 -16.46 8.54 7.62
CA ALA A 60 -16.70 8.44 9.04
C ALA A 60 -15.69 7.51 9.70
N ILE A 61 -15.34 7.79 10.95
CA ILE A 61 -14.70 6.84 11.85
C ILE A 61 -15.77 6.29 12.76
N VAL A 62 -15.94 4.97 12.77
CA VAL A 62 -16.88 4.26 13.62
C VAL A 62 -16.13 3.51 14.72
N ILE A 63 -16.66 3.53 15.94
CA ILE A 63 -16.03 2.97 17.12
C ILE A 63 -16.97 1.95 17.75
N LEU A 64 -16.50 0.70 17.82
CA LEU A 64 -17.17 -0.43 18.45
C LEU A 64 -16.59 -0.66 19.84
N ASP A 65 -17.41 -0.65 20.87
CA ASP A 65 -17.05 -1.14 22.20
C ASP A 65 -17.33 -2.66 22.27
N ARG A 66 -16.28 -3.45 22.38
CA ARG A 66 -16.34 -4.91 22.43
C ARG A 66 -17.02 -5.44 23.70
N SER A 67 -16.95 -4.71 24.82
CA SER A 67 -17.56 -5.12 26.08
C SER A 67 -19.08 -5.12 26.00
N THR A 68 -19.64 -4.16 25.27
CA THR A 68 -21.08 -4.01 25.07
C THR A 68 -21.56 -4.58 23.73
N LYS A 69 -20.62 -4.87 22.81
CA LYS A 69 -20.88 -5.26 21.39
C LYS A 69 -21.70 -4.24 20.63
N LYS A 70 -21.58 -2.96 20.98
CA LYS A 70 -22.34 -1.87 20.37
C LYS A 70 -21.41 -0.88 19.68
N LEU A 71 -21.92 -0.33 18.59
CA LEU A 71 -21.33 0.87 18.00
C LEU A 71 -21.60 2.02 18.97
N THR A 72 -20.54 2.57 19.56
CA THR A 72 -20.68 3.62 20.59
C THR A 72 -20.53 5.00 20.03
N GLN A 73 -19.69 5.17 19.01
CA GLN A 73 -19.39 6.47 18.43
C GLN A 73 -19.32 6.39 16.91
N ARG A 74 -19.78 7.45 16.26
CA ARG A 74 -19.55 7.75 14.86
C ARG A 74 -19.08 9.19 14.75
N VAL A 75 -17.89 9.39 14.20
CA VAL A 75 -17.33 10.73 13.98
C VAL A 75 -17.29 10.96 12.47
N ASP A 76 -18.16 11.83 11.99
CA ASP A 76 -18.23 12.20 10.58
C ASP A 76 -17.23 13.33 10.29
N PHE A 77 -16.59 13.24 9.14
CA PHE A 77 -15.65 14.24 8.64
C PHE A 77 -16.12 14.83 7.31
N ASP A 78 -15.64 16.01 7.00
CA ASP A 78 -15.90 16.64 5.71
C ASP A 78 -15.37 15.78 4.55
N GLN A 79 -16.10 15.74 3.43
CA GLN A 79 -15.74 14.92 2.27
C GLN A 79 -14.42 15.36 1.60
N SER A 80 -13.96 16.57 1.84
CA SER A 80 -12.65 17.04 1.38
C SER A 80 -11.49 16.39 2.13
N LEU A 81 -11.74 15.82 3.33
CA LEU A 81 -10.77 15.13 4.16
C LEU A 81 -10.59 13.68 3.70
N LYS A 82 -9.37 13.34 3.32
CA LYS A 82 -8.96 11.99 2.94
C LYS A 82 -8.23 11.33 4.10
N LEU A 83 -8.82 10.31 4.72
CA LEU A 83 -8.16 9.55 5.79
C LEU A 83 -6.92 8.84 5.23
N ARG A 84 -5.79 9.02 5.89
CA ARG A 84 -4.49 8.43 5.52
C ARG A 84 -4.06 7.31 6.45
N GLY A 85 -4.59 7.31 7.65
CA GLY A 85 -4.33 6.26 8.64
C GLY A 85 -4.83 6.68 10.00
N MET A 86 -4.97 5.68 10.89
CA MET A 86 -5.32 5.92 12.29
C MET A 86 -4.69 4.88 13.21
N ASN A 87 -4.39 5.31 14.44
CA ASN A 87 -3.77 4.47 15.44
C ASN A 87 -4.23 4.89 16.84
N PHE A 88 -4.50 3.91 17.70
CA PHE A 88 -4.63 4.19 19.13
C PHE A 88 -3.27 4.57 19.73
N VAL A 89 -3.24 5.65 20.47
CA VAL A 89 -2.05 6.09 21.23
C VAL A 89 -2.19 5.79 22.73
N SER A 90 -3.40 5.56 23.20
CA SER A 90 -3.73 5.05 24.53
C SER A 90 -4.93 4.13 24.46
N ASP A 91 -5.46 3.67 25.60
CA ASP A 91 -6.64 2.81 25.67
C ASP A 91 -7.91 3.49 25.13
N HIS A 92 -7.94 4.81 25.07
CA HIS A 92 -9.13 5.57 24.70
C HIS A 92 -8.86 6.77 23.78
N VAL A 93 -7.62 7.00 23.37
CA VAL A 93 -7.29 8.09 22.43
C VAL A 93 -6.84 7.53 21.10
N LEU A 94 -7.57 7.87 20.06
CA LEU A 94 -7.30 7.54 18.67
C LEU A 94 -6.73 8.78 17.96
N ILE A 95 -5.63 8.62 17.25
CA ILE A 95 -5.09 9.63 16.33
C ILE A 95 -5.47 9.24 14.92
N ALA A 96 -6.12 10.15 14.20
CA ALA A 96 -6.48 10.01 12.79
C ALA A 96 -5.73 11.05 11.96
N GLN A 97 -5.03 10.59 10.91
CA GLN A 97 -4.27 11.42 9.99
C GLN A 97 -5.07 11.60 8.71
N PHE A 98 -5.26 12.83 8.29
CA PHE A 98 -5.97 13.20 7.08
C PHE A 98 -5.10 14.03 6.16
N SER A 99 -5.50 14.12 4.89
CA SER A 99 -5.05 15.17 3.99
C SER A 99 -6.23 15.84 3.29
N ILE A 100 -6.02 17.10 2.91
CA ILE A 100 -6.96 17.91 2.12
C ILE A 100 -6.25 18.35 0.86
N THR A 101 -6.92 18.25 -0.29
CA THR A 101 -6.44 18.89 -1.50
C THR A 101 -6.75 20.38 -1.44
N TYR A 102 -5.71 21.20 -1.36
CA TYR A 102 -5.80 22.65 -1.37
C TYR A 102 -5.41 23.18 -2.75
N THR A 103 -6.21 24.08 -3.30
CA THR A 103 -5.87 24.78 -4.54
C THR A 103 -5.25 26.12 -4.18
N GLN A 104 -3.97 26.29 -4.45
CA GLN A 104 -3.28 27.56 -4.24
C GLN A 104 -3.74 28.54 -5.31
N ARG A 105 -4.32 29.66 -4.88
CA ARG A 105 -4.70 30.75 -5.79
C ARG A 105 -3.44 31.53 -6.18
N GLY A 106 -3.03 31.41 -7.41
CA GLY A 106 -1.93 32.13 -8.03
C GLY A 106 -2.16 32.23 -9.55
N ASN A 107 -1.15 32.64 -10.32
CA ASN A 107 -1.23 32.68 -11.79
C ASN A 107 -1.38 31.29 -12.43
N THR A 108 -1.11 30.22 -11.67
CA THR A 108 -1.39 28.83 -12.00
C THR A 108 -2.14 28.20 -10.84
N GLU A 109 -3.27 27.53 -11.12
CA GLU A 109 -4.01 26.76 -10.12
C GLU A 109 -3.23 25.52 -9.71
N GLU A 110 -2.35 25.64 -8.74
CA GLU A 110 -1.61 24.49 -8.19
C GLU A 110 -2.40 23.82 -7.08
N LYS A 111 -2.54 22.50 -7.18
CA LYS A 111 -3.15 21.67 -6.14
C LYS A 111 -2.06 21.07 -5.27
N ALA A 112 -2.14 21.29 -3.98
CA ALA A 112 -1.25 20.71 -2.98
C ALA A 112 -2.06 19.89 -1.96
N GLU A 113 -1.48 18.82 -1.43
CA GLU A 113 -2.06 18.05 -0.33
C GLU A 113 -1.54 18.61 1.00
N ILE A 114 -2.46 19.02 1.86
CA ILE A 114 -2.17 19.53 3.21
C ILE A 114 -2.57 18.45 4.23
N GLY A 115 -1.65 18.09 5.12
CA GLY A 115 -1.91 17.15 6.20
C GLY A 115 -2.68 17.79 7.36
N ALA A 116 -3.56 17.00 7.99
CA ALA A 116 -4.23 17.36 9.24
C ALA A 116 -4.29 16.13 10.17
N VAL A 117 -4.09 16.35 11.45
CA VAL A 117 -4.12 15.27 12.46
C VAL A 117 -5.20 15.59 13.49
N PHE A 118 -6.07 14.61 13.75
CA PHE A 118 -7.12 14.70 14.75
C PHE A 118 -6.88 13.69 15.87
N ALA A 119 -7.11 14.11 17.09
CA ALA A 119 -7.27 13.21 18.23
C ALA A 119 -8.75 13.03 18.52
N ILE A 120 -9.17 11.79 18.78
CA ILE A 120 -10.54 11.40 19.10
C ILE A 120 -10.52 10.68 20.43
N ASP A 121 -11.29 11.15 21.40
CA ASP A 121 -11.60 10.39 22.62
C ASP A 121 -12.73 9.41 22.32
N VAL A 122 -12.44 8.12 22.29
CA VAL A 122 -13.43 7.11 21.90
C VAL A 122 -14.52 6.86 22.96
N ARG A 123 -14.37 7.45 24.16
CA ARG A 123 -15.36 7.32 25.24
C ARG A 123 -16.61 8.17 24.99
N ASP A 124 -16.44 9.34 24.41
CA ASP A 124 -17.51 10.30 24.15
C ASP A 124 -17.61 10.78 22.68
N GLY A 125 -16.65 10.38 21.83
CA GLY A 125 -16.59 10.76 20.40
C GLY A 125 -16.08 12.19 20.17
N SER A 126 -15.66 12.90 21.20
CA SER A 126 -15.09 14.23 21.04
C SER A 126 -13.83 14.18 20.18
N SER A 127 -13.71 15.12 19.24
CA SER A 127 -12.57 15.19 18.33
C SER A 127 -11.93 16.57 18.35
N ARG A 128 -10.62 16.59 18.15
CA ARG A 128 -9.82 17.83 18.12
C ARG A 128 -8.75 17.76 17.06
N GLN A 129 -8.65 18.77 16.25
CA GLN A 129 -7.50 18.95 15.38
C GLN A 129 -6.26 19.33 16.21
N LEU A 130 -5.18 18.59 16.01
CA LEU A 130 -3.89 18.85 16.64
C LEU A 130 -3.04 19.74 15.73
N LEU A 131 -2.21 20.59 16.34
CA LEU A 131 -1.28 21.46 15.63
C LEU A 131 -1.95 22.29 14.53
N GLU A 132 -3.16 22.79 14.81
CA GLU A 132 -3.90 23.65 13.89
C GLU A 132 -3.15 24.96 13.66
N ALA A 133 -2.92 25.29 12.39
CA ALA A 133 -2.35 26.56 12.00
C ALA A 133 -3.42 27.66 12.10
N LYS A 134 -3.32 28.49 13.15
CA LYS A 134 -4.18 29.68 13.33
C LYS A 134 -3.45 30.93 12.83
N THR A 135 -4.21 31.98 12.52
CA THR A 135 -3.65 33.32 12.26
C THR A 135 -2.68 33.69 13.39
N ASN A 136 -1.46 34.07 13.06
CA ASN A 136 -0.34 34.29 14.00
C ASN A 136 0.20 33.04 14.71
N SER A 137 -0.14 31.83 14.22
CA SER A 137 0.47 30.58 14.69
C SER A 137 1.90 30.45 14.16
N ARG A 138 2.79 29.91 14.98
CA ARG A 138 4.14 29.53 14.54
C ARG A 138 4.17 28.21 13.78
N ILE A 139 3.04 27.51 13.69
CA ILE A 139 2.91 26.25 12.98
C ILE A 139 2.55 26.54 11.52
N TYR A 140 3.36 26.01 10.60
CA TYR A 140 3.06 26.08 9.17
C TYR A 140 1.91 25.11 8.83
N PRO A 141 0.93 25.52 8.00
CA PRO A 141 -0.08 24.62 7.46
C PRO A 141 0.57 23.42 6.76
N SER A 142 0.00 22.26 6.80
CA SER A 142 0.55 20.99 6.32
C SER A 142 1.59 20.33 7.22
N SER A 143 1.78 20.79 8.43
CA SER A 143 2.70 20.17 9.37
C SER A 143 1.96 19.29 10.38
N GLY A 144 2.64 18.27 10.86
CA GLY A 144 2.14 17.38 11.91
C GLY A 144 2.22 15.91 11.52
N GLY A 145 3.38 15.31 11.70
CA GLY A 145 3.59 13.86 11.61
C GLY A 145 3.60 13.22 13.00
N PHE A 146 2.90 12.11 13.19
CA PHE A 146 3.01 11.32 14.41
C PHE A 146 4.38 10.64 14.47
N LEU A 147 5.10 10.79 15.57
CA LEU A 147 6.44 10.22 15.77
C LEU A 147 6.44 9.10 16.82
N SER A 148 5.83 9.33 17.99
CA SER A 148 5.85 8.37 19.10
C SER A 148 4.62 8.51 19.97
N ARG A 149 4.15 7.38 20.51
CA ARG A 149 3.13 7.33 21.58
C ARG A 149 3.64 7.86 22.92
N LYS A 150 4.96 7.82 23.12
CA LYS A 150 5.61 8.30 24.34
C LYS A 150 6.06 9.74 24.10
N GLY A 151 5.42 10.67 24.78
CA GLY A 151 5.78 12.08 24.83
C GLY A 151 6.70 12.41 25.99
N ALA A 152 6.86 13.70 26.28
CA ALA A 152 7.64 14.16 27.41
C ALA A 152 6.89 14.04 28.78
N ALA A 153 5.59 13.72 28.74
CA ALA A 153 4.77 13.36 29.89
C ALA A 153 3.90 12.14 29.54
N PRO A 154 3.36 11.41 30.53
CA PRO A 154 2.62 10.14 30.31
C PRO A 154 1.39 10.24 29.41
N ASP A 155 0.73 11.40 29.37
CA ASP A 155 -0.46 11.69 28.57
C ASP A 155 -0.15 12.48 27.29
N GLU A 156 1.12 12.60 26.94
CA GLU A 156 1.58 13.31 25.73
C GLU A 156 2.15 12.33 24.71
N ILE A 157 2.10 12.76 23.44
CA ILE A 157 2.69 12.08 22.29
C ILE A 157 3.75 12.98 21.66
N LEU A 158 4.67 12.40 20.87
CA LEU A 158 5.57 13.19 20.04
C LEU A 158 5.02 13.34 18.62
N MET A 159 5.09 14.56 18.13
CA MET A 159 4.76 14.93 16.76
C MET A 159 5.86 15.78 16.14
N SER A 160 6.07 15.67 14.84
CA SER A 160 6.87 16.64 14.09
C SER A 160 5.98 17.74 13.55
N ALA A 161 6.52 18.96 13.48
CA ALA A 161 5.85 20.07 12.83
C ALA A 161 6.85 21.04 12.21
N LEU A 162 6.44 21.71 11.12
CA LEU A 162 7.17 22.82 10.56
C LEU A 162 6.86 24.08 11.37
N LEU A 163 7.88 24.62 12.04
CA LEU A 163 7.76 25.83 12.85
C LEU A 163 8.40 27.02 12.12
N LEU A 164 7.63 28.10 11.99
CA LEU A 164 8.11 29.39 11.51
C LEU A 164 8.83 30.13 12.64
N GLU A 165 9.95 30.74 12.37
CA GLU A 165 10.65 31.59 13.34
C GLU A 165 9.88 32.88 13.60
N ASN A 166 9.36 33.46 12.53
CA ASN A 166 8.49 34.65 12.58
C ASN A 166 7.18 34.31 11.87
N ALA A 167 6.07 34.36 12.59
CA ALA A 167 4.74 34.11 12.03
C ALA A 167 4.27 35.34 11.25
N ALA A 168 4.91 35.64 10.11
CA ALA A 168 4.49 36.70 9.22
C ALA A 168 3.51 36.21 8.16
N ALA A 169 2.56 37.02 7.73
CA ALA A 169 1.71 36.69 6.60
C ALA A 169 2.57 36.56 5.32
N GLY A 170 2.44 35.40 4.63
CA GLY A 170 3.21 35.11 3.42
C GLY A 170 4.53 34.35 3.62
N SER A 171 4.84 33.90 4.85
CA SER A 171 5.99 33.04 5.10
C SER A 171 5.91 31.74 4.29
N SER A 172 7.04 31.32 3.72
CA SER A 172 7.13 30.11 2.90
C SER A 172 7.55 28.88 3.72
N PRO A 173 7.30 27.64 3.23
CA PRO A 173 7.81 26.42 3.86
C PRO A 173 9.33 26.42 4.03
N ASP A 174 10.06 27.11 3.15
CA ASP A 174 11.52 27.19 3.19
C ASP A 174 12.06 28.01 4.38
N GLU A 175 11.19 28.79 5.03
CA GLU A 175 11.51 29.54 6.25
C GLU A 175 11.23 28.75 7.53
N ALA A 176 10.56 27.60 7.40
CA ALA A 176 10.19 26.78 8.53
C ALA A 176 11.27 25.75 8.88
N SER A 177 11.35 25.39 10.16
CA SER A 177 12.19 24.33 10.67
C SER A 177 11.35 23.13 11.10
N ASN A 178 11.71 21.93 10.67
CA ASN A 178 11.06 20.71 11.12
C ASN A 178 11.50 20.42 12.58
N SER A 179 10.58 20.52 13.51
CA SER A 179 10.83 20.44 14.95
C SER A 179 10.00 19.33 15.61
N VAL A 180 10.44 18.84 16.77
CA VAL A 180 9.69 17.86 17.59
C VAL A 180 8.93 18.57 18.67
N LEU A 181 7.65 18.27 18.76
CA LEU A 181 6.74 18.77 19.76
C LEU A 181 6.20 17.62 20.62
N SER A 182 6.08 17.88 21.93
CA SER A 182 5.27 17.05 22.80
C SER A 182 3.87 17.66 22.87
N VAL A 183 2.87 16.84 22.59
CA VAL A 183 1.48 17.26 22.42
C VAL A 183 0.58 16.44 23.31
N ASN A 184 -0.25 17.10 24.13
CA ASN A 184 -1.34 16.41 24.81
C ASN A 184 -2.53 16.28 23.84
N PRO A 185 -2.91 15.07 23.41
CA PRO A 185 -3.90 14.89 22.37
C PRO A 185 -5.33 15.29 22.79
N LEU A 186 -5.67 15.22 24.07
CA LEU A 186 -6.99 15.58 24.56
C LEU A 186 -7.19 17.09 24.71
N THR A 187 -6.16 17.81 25.15
CA THR A 187 -6.24 19.26 25.36
C THR A 187 -5.75 20.07 24.16
N GLY A 188 -4.98 19.45 23.27
CA GLY A 188 -4.30 20.09 22.14
C GLY A 188 -3.13 21.00 22.55
N LYS A 189 -2.77 21.05 23.84
CA LYS A 189 -1.60 21.80 24.32
C LYS A 189 -0.32 21.16 23.83
N TRP A 190 0.64 21.96 23.42
CA TRP A 190 1.92 21.47 22.91
C TRP A 190 3.08 22.37 23.37
N ARG A 191 4.28 21.79 23.37
CA ARG A 191 5.54 22.52 23.57
C ARG A 191 6.63 21.94 22.67
N VAL A 192 7.59 22.77 22.30
CA VAL A 192 8.77 22.32 21.53
C VAL A 192 9.70 21.54 22.46
N ILE A 193 10.08 20.35 22.04
CA ILE A 193 11.05 19.50 22.74
C ILE A 193 12.43 19.59 22.09
N GLU A 194 12.45 19.62 20.75
CA GLU A 194 13.69 19.75 19.99
C GLU A 194 13.44 20.60 18.75
N LYS A 195 14.28 21.62 18.54
CA LYS A 195 14.20 22.49 17.38
C LYS A 195 15.08 21.94 16.25
N GLY A 196 14.49 21.79 15.08
CA GLY A 196 15.24 21.41 13.88
C GLY A 196 15.88 22.62 13.18
N SER A 197 16.47 22.36 12.04
CA SER A 197 16.96 23.35 11.09
C SER A 197 16.07 23.34 9.83
N ARG A 198 16.32 24.27 8.91
CA ARG A 198 15.67 24.30 7.58
C ARG A 198 15.99 23.08 6.74
N THR A 199 17.11 22.42 7.00
CA THR A 199 17.54 21.20 6.31
C THR A 199 17.05 19.92 6.99
N THR A 200 16.48 19.99 8.20
CA THR A 200 15.99 18.81 8.92
C THR A 200 14.83 18.17 8.16
N SER A 201 15.05 16.97 7.65
CA SER A 201 14.08 16.19 6.86
C SER A 201 13.34 15.13 7.69
N GLY A 202 13.93 14.69 8.82
CA GLY A 202 13.31 13.68 9.67
C GLY A 202 13.99 13.54 11.03
N TRP A 203 13.36 12.79 11.93
CA TRP A 203 13.80 12.56 13.30
C TRP A 203 13.97 11.06 13.57
N LEU A 204 14.99 10.73 14.32
CA LEU A 204 15.28 9.37 14.81
C LEU A 204 14.85 9.28 16.26
N ILE A 205 13.80 8.51 16.51
CA ILE A 205 13.19 8.34 17.83
C ILE A 205 13.35 6.87 18.23
N ASP A 206 13.81 6.63 19.47
CA ASP A 206 13.94 5.27 19.99
C ASP A 206 12.61 4.73 20.53
N THR A 207 12.64 3.48 21.01
CA THR A 207 11.46 2.78 21.57
C THR A 207 10.93 3.42 22.85
N GLU A 208 11.75 4.26 23.52
CA GLU A 208 11.37 5.00 24.72
C GLU A 208 10.86 6.42 24.43
N GLY A 209 10.78 6.81 23.15
CA GLY A 209 10.36 8.14 22.74
C GLY A 209 11.47 9.20 22.84
N ARG A 210 12.73 8.81 23.04
CA ARG A 210 13.85 9.73 23.12
C ARG A 210 14.34 10.08 21.71
N ILE A 211 14.66 11.36 21.52
CA ILE A 211 15.27 11.84 20.28
C ILE A 211 16.74 11.47 20.31
N VAL A 212 17.15 10.54 19.45
CA VAL A 212 18.53 10.06 19.34
C VAL A 212 19.27 10.63 18.15
N GLY A 213 18.57 11.23 17.19
CA GLY A 213 19.20 11.80 16.00
C GLY A 213 18.21 12.46 15.06
N ARG A 214 18.73 12.94 13.94
CA ARG A 214 17.95 13.51 12.85
C ARG A 214 18.59 13.27 11.50
N THR A 215 17.78 13.35 10.45
CA THR A 215 18.24 13.40 9.06
C THR A 215 18.11 14.81 8.51
N GLU A 216 19.01 15.18 7.63
CA GLU A 216 18.99 16.49 6.97
C GLU A 216 19.09 16.31 5.45
N PHE A 217 18.51 17.22 4.69
CA PHE A 217 18.61 17.28 3.24
C PHE A 217 18.93 18.69 2.78
N ASN A 218 20.10 18.87 2.18
CA ASN A 218 20.50 20.11 1.52
C ASN A 218 20.15 20.02 0.03
N ARG A 219 19.10 20.73 -0.39
CA ARG A 219 18.62 20.75 -1.78
C ARG A 219 19.64 21.27 -2.79
N LYS A 220 20.44 22.27 -2.42
CA LYS A 220 21.44 22.85 -3.33
C LYS A 220 22.57 21.90 -3.64
N GLU A 221 22.97 21.11 -2.66
CA GLU A 221 24.07 20.15 -2.77
C GLU A 221 23.59 18.72 -3.03
N GLN A 222 22.29 18.50 -3.10
CA GLN A 222 21.66 17.17 -3.16
C GLN A 222 22.18 16.21 -2.08
N ARG A 223 22.65 16.77 -0.95
CA ARG A 223 23.32 16.03 0.11
C ARG A 223 22.37 15.69 1.25
N ARG A 224 22.37 14.41 1.62
CA ARG A 224 21.68 13.86 2.78
C ARG A 224 22.69 13.59 3.88
N THR A 225 22.37 14.00 5.11
CA THR A 225 23.24 13.87 6.28
C THR A 225 22.46 13.17 7.41
N ILE A 226 23.08 12.21 8.05
CA ILE A 226 22.57 11.55 9.26
C ILE A 226 23.38 12.03 10.46
N ARG A 227 22.67 12.59 11.44
CA ARG A 227 23.27 13.10 12.66
C ARG A 227 22.71 12.37 13.88
N ILE A 228 23.58 12.04 14.81
CA ILE A 228 23.23 11.44 16.10
C ILE A 228 23.53 12.42 17.20
N LYS A 229 22.67 12.45 18.20
CA LYS A 229 22.76 13.32 19.38
C LYS A 229 24.01 12.98 20.18
N ASP A 230 24.77 14.00 20.54
CA ASP A 230 26.01 13.92 21.31
C ASP A 230 25.96 15.03 22.38
N GLY A 231 25.48 14.70 23.56
CA GLY A 231 25.13 15.68 24.58
C GLY A 231 24.01 16.62 24.10
N ASN A 232 24.33 17.92 24.04
CA ASN A 232 23.41 18.95 23.53
C ASN A 232 23.54 19.21 22.01
N ASP A 233 24.56 18.62 21.37
CA ASP A 233 24.88 18.81 19.96
C ASP A 233 24.54 17.58 19.12
N TYR A 234 24.81 17.66 17.80
CA TYR A 234 24.59 16.60 16.86
C TYR A 234 25.87 16.31 16.06
N ARG A 235 26.36 15.10 16.15
CA ARG A 235 27.53 14.61 15.41
C ARG A 235 27.08 13.93 14.11
N ILE A 236 27.77 14.22 12.99
CA ILE A 236 27.57 13.53 11.71
C ILE A 236 28.12 12.12 11.82
N ILE A 237 27.34 11.12 11.42
CA ILE A 237 27.78 9.74 11.29
C ILE A 237 27.87 9.28 9.83
N TYR A 238 27.07 9.90 8.95
CA TYR A 238 27.10 9.56 7.53
C TYR A 238 26.54 10.69 6.66
N GLU A 239 27.13 10.84 5.46
CA GLU A 239 26.66 11.76 4.41
C GLU A 239 26.72 11.08 3.05
N HIS A 240 25.80 11.43 2.15
CA HIS A 240 25.74 10.92 0.78
C HIS A 240 24.91 11.83 -0.14
N THR A 241 25.07 11.62 -1.45
CA THR A 241 24.29 12.26 -2.51
C THR A 241 23.46 11.26 -3.33
N ASP A 242 23.49 9.99 -2.95
CA ASP A 242 22.73 8.93 -3.63
C ASP A 242 21.21 9.13 -3.37
N PRO A 243 20.39 9.44 -4.39
CA PRO A 243 18.97 9.68 -4.23
C PRO A 243 18.19 8.42 -3.83
N ASP A 244 18.69 7.24 -4.22
CA ASP A 244 18.04 5.95 -3.98
C ASP A 244 18.47 5.30 -2.65
N PHE A 245 19.29 6.00 -1.84
CA PHE A 245 19.67 5.57 -0.51
C PHE A 245 18.90 6.33 0.56
N SER A 246 17.95 5.64 1.23
CA SER A 246 16.98 6.25 2.13
C SER A 246 17.05 5.71 3.55
N THR A 247 17.09 6.59 4.53
CA THR A 247 16.99 6.25 5.96
C THR A 247 15.57 5.81 6.32
N ILE A 248 15.43 4.68 7.03
CA ILE A 248 14.15 4.08 7.41
C ILE A 248 13.92 3.93 8.92
N GLY A 249 14.79 4.52 9.74
CA GLY A 249 14.69 4.54 11.19
C GLY A 249 15.81 3.79 11.90
N LEU A 250 15.59 3.37 13.13
CA LEU A 250 16.60 2.71 13.96
C LEU A 250 16.58 1.19 13.83
N ALA A 251 17.74 0.56 14.04
CA ALA A 251 17.87 -0.87 14.22
C ALA A 251 17.31 -1.34 15.58
N ALA A 252 17.19 -2.66 15.76
CA ALA A 252 16.65 -3.24 16.99
C ALA A 252 17.53 -2.98 18.24
N ASP A 253 18.84 -2.83 18.03
CA ASP A 253 19.82 -2.53 19.08
C ASP A 253 19.77 -1.06 19.54
N GLY A 254 19.09 -0.19 18.80
CA GLY A 254 19.04 1.24 19.06
C GLY A 254 20.40 1.96 18.92
N GLN A 255 21.42 1.30 18.35
CA GLN A 255 22.79 1.81 18.19
C GLN A 255 23.18 2.04 16.72
N SER A 256 22.25 1.79 15.81
CA SER A 256 22.46 1.92 14.37
C SER A 256 21.23 2.52 13.68
N VAL A 257 21.47 3.23 12.60
CA VAL A 257 20.43 3.71 11.68
C VAL A 257 20.27 2.72 10.55
N LEU A 258 19.03 2.35 10.24
CA LEU A 258 18.70 1.51 9.09
C LEU A 258 18.49 2.36 7.84
N ALA A 259 18.96 1.86 6.71
CA ALA A 259 18.73 2.47 5.40
C ALA A 259 18.47 1.42 4.32
N LEU A 260 17.80 1.83 3.26
CA LEU A 260 17.58 1.04 2.04
C LEU A 260 18.33 1.68 0.88
N GLY A 261 18.89 0.85 -0.01
CA GLY A 261 19.52 1.29 -1.24
C GLY A 261 20.32 0.17 -1.90
N ALA A 262 20.52 0.27 -3.20
CA ALA A 262 21.29 -0.71 -3.96
C ALA A 262 22.81 -0.46 -3.88
N ARG A 263 23.24 0.80 -3.78
CA ARG A 263 24.65 1.23 -3.62
C ARG A 263 25.60 0.53 -4.60
N GLY A 264 25.32 0.68 -5.89
CA GLY A 264 26.14 0.09 -6.97
C GLY A 264 25.94 -1.43 -7.17
N GLY A 265 25.04 -2.05 -6.39
CA GLY A 265 24.54 -3.40 -6.66
C GLY A 265 23.31 -3.39 -7.54
N ASP A 266 22.81 -4.57 -7.90
CA ASP A 266 21.56 -4.71 -8.66
C ASP A 266 20.32 -4.66 -7.75
N ARG A 267 20.43 -5.13 -6.49
CA ARG A 267 19.30 -5.24 -5.57
C ARG A 267 19.35 -4.20 -4.48
N VAL A 268 18.19 -3.63 -4.16
CA VAL A 268 18.03 -2.86 -2.93
C VAL A 268 18.23 -3.77 -1.73
N ARG A 269 19.07 -3.30 -0.79
CA ARG A 269 19.45 -4.01 0.44
C ARG A 269 19.07 -3.22 1.66
N LEU A 270 18.98 -3.93 2.78
CA LEU A 270 18.93 -3.29 4.10
C LEU A 270 20.35 -3.09 4.61
N TRP A 271 20.65 -1.86 5.00
CA TRP A 271 21.92 -1.42 5.53
C TRP A 271 21.79 -0.98 6.99
N SER A 272 22.82 -1.20 7.76
CA SER A 272 23.01 -0.66 9.10
C SER A 272 24.13 0.36 9.09
N ILE A 273 23.92 1.53 9.67
CA ILE A 273 24.90 2.60 9.83
C ILE A 273 25.12 2.78 11.33
N PRO A 274 26.25 2.29 11.88
CA PRO A 274 26.53 2.37 13.31
C PRO A 274 26.65 3.82 13.79
N PHE A 275 26.18 4.08 15.00
CA PHE A 275 26.36 5.41 15.64
C PHE A 275 27.82 5.79 15.80
N THR A 276 28.71 4.81 15.94
CA THR A 276 30.16 5.03 16.01
C THR A 276 30.79 5.55 14.70
N GLY A 277 30.04 5.52 13.59
CA GLY A 277 30.53 5.83 12.25
C GLY A 277 31.04 4.57 11.51
N GLY A 278 31.87 4.75 10.49
CA GLY A 278 32.41 3.64 9.66
C GLY A 278 31.60 3.33 8.41
N GLY A 279 30.51 4.08 8.19
CA GLY A 279 29.68 3.96 6.98
C GLY A 279 28.69 2.79 7.01
N PRO A 280 27.86 2.65 5.96
CA PRO A 280 26.84 1.61 5.85
C PRO A 280 27.42 0.22 5.72
N GLN A 281 26.93 -0.71 6.52
CA GLN A 281 27.25 -2.13 6.48
C GLN A 281 26.02 -2.92 6.03
N PRO A 282 26.13 -3.92 5.11
CA PRO A 282 24.99 -4.69 4.66
C PRO A 282 24.43 -5.52 5.82
N LEU A 283 23.14 -5.38 6.10
CA LEU A 283 22.44 -6.13 7.15
C LEU A 283 21.64 -7.30 6.56
N TYR A 284 20.96 -7.07 5.45
CA TYR A 284 20.18 -8.09 4.75
C TYR A 284 20.09 -7.79 3.24
N GLN A 285 20.19 -8.84 2.45
CA GLN A 285 19.96 -8.83 1.00
C GLN A 285 19.17 -10.08 0.60
N ASP A 286 18.18 -9.89 -0.25
CA ASP A 286 17.50 -10.99 -0.92
C ASP A 286 18.24 -11.32 -2.24
N PRO A 287 18.40 -12.62 -2.59
CA PRO A 287 19.13 -13.00 -3.81
C PRO A 287 18.37 -12.67 -5.11
N GLU A 288 17.04 -12.64 -5.06
CA GLU A 288 16.19 -12.52 -6.26
C GLU A 288 15.45 -11.20 -6.38
N ASN A 289 15.10 -10.57 -5.25
CA ASN A 289 14.21 -9.41 -5.24
C ASN A 289 14.78 -8.27 -4.38
N ASP A 290 14.19 -7.09 -4.55
CA ASP A 290 14.56 -5.93 -3.76
C ASP A 290 13.98 -6.01 -2.34
N VAL A 291 14.74 -5.52 -1.37
CA VAL A 291 14.22 -5.18 -0.05
C VAL A 291 13.41 -3.89 -0.18
N GLU A 292 12.15 -3.92 0.26
CA GLU A 292 11.22 -2.79 0.13
C GLU A 292 11.03 -2.01 1.41
N GLY A 293 11.30 -2.65 2.53
CA GLY A 293 11.07 -2.03 3.82
C GLY A 293 11.36 -2.97 4.96
N VAL A 294 10.89 -2.57 6.13
CA VAL A 294 10.98 -3.35 7.36
C VAL A 294 9.62 -3.46 8.02
N VAL A 295 9.37 -4.61 8.64
CA VAL A 295 8.21 -4.83 9.49
C VAL A 295 8.61 -4.44 10.91
N ARG A 296 7.83 -3.54 11.50
CA ARG A 296 8.06 -3.05 12.85
C ARG A 296 6.90 -3.38 13.76
N ASP A 297 7.22 -3.55 15.03
CA ASP A 297 6.23 -3.59 16.08
C ASP A 297 5.37 -2.31 16.05
N ILE A 298 4.06 -2.47 16.20
CA ILE A 298 3.11 -1.36 16.12
C ILE A 298 3.17 -0.42 17.32
N TYR A 299 3.72 -0.88 18.45
CA TYR A 299 3.77 -0.11 19.69
C TYR A 299 5.13 0.52 19.95
N ASP A 300 6.16 -0.30 20.02
CA ASP A 300 7.51 0.15 20.38
C ASP A 300 8.42 0.38 19.17
N ARG A 301 7.91 0.11 17.94
CA ARG A 301 8.64 0.29 16.67
C ARG A 301 9.85 -0.62 16.51
N ARG A 302 10.02 -1.62 17.37
CA ARG A 302 11.09 -2.61 17.28
C ARG A 302 11.05 -3.33 15.93
N LEU A 303 12.21 -3.61 15.38
CA LEU A 303 12.34 -4.33 14.09
C LEU A 303 11.94 -5.80 14.27
N LEU A 304 10.95 -6.25 13.51
CA LEU A 304 10.44 -7.62 13.52
C LEU A 304 10.86 -8.44 12.30
N GLY A 305 11.08 -7.78 11.16
CA GLY A 305 11.40 -8.45 9.92
C GLY A 305 11.71 -7.48 8.77
N VAL A 306 12.05 -8.06 7.63
CA VAL A 306 12.40 -7.35 6.40
C VAL A 306 11.38 -7.70 5.32
N SER A 307 10.75 -6.70 4.72
CA SER A 307 9.83 -6.88 3.61
C SER A 307 10.60 -6.99 2.29
N VAL A 308 10.34 -8.04 1.55
CA VAL A 308 10.98 -8.36 0.26
C VAL A 308 9.94 -8.31 -0.85
N GLY A 309 10.27 -7.66 -1.95
CA GLY A 309 9.42 -7.42 -3.12
C GLY A 309 9.30 -8.61 -4.07
N GLY A 310 9.08 -8.28 -5.34
CA GLY A 310 8.84 -9.24 -6.42
C GLY A 310 7.34 -9.50 -6.63
N LEU A 311 7.00 -10.53 -7.41
CA LEU A 311 5.60 -10.93 -7.63
C LEU A 311 4.97 -11.49 -6.34
N GLU A 312 5.74 -12.19 -5.52
CA GLU A 312 5.33 -12.65 -4.20
C GLU A 312 6.06 -11.82 -3.14
N GLN A 313 5.39 -10.80 -2.65
CA GLN A 313 5.93 -10.10 -1.49
C GLN A 313 5.98 -11.06 -0.30
N ARG A 314 7.10 -11.08 0.42
CA ARG A 314 7.30 -11.91 1.60
C ARG A 314 8.01 -11.14 2.70
N VAL A 315 7.94 -11.65 3.91
CA VAL A 315 8.69 -11.10 5.04
C VAL A 315 9.77 -12.10 5.44
N HIS A 316 11.02 -11.63 5.47
CA HIS A 316 12.09 -12.34 6.16
C HIS A 316 12.03 -11.93 7.62
N TRP A 317 11.56 -12.84 8.47
CA TRP A 317 11.35 -12.55 9.89
C TRP A 317 12.68 -12.61 10.65
N LEU A 318 12.87 -11.63 11.52
CA LEU A 318 13.98 -11.53 12.48
C LEU A 318 13.51 -11.86 13.90
N ASP A 319 12.20 -11.76 14.14
CA ASP A 319 11.55 -12.12 15.41
C ASP A 319 10.75 -13.41 15.24
N SER A 320 11.18 -14.48 15.88
CA SER A 320 10.58 -15.82 15.75
C SER A 320 9.15 -15.91 16.32
N ALA A 321 8.82 -15.08 17.32
CA ALA A 321 7.48 -15.07 17.89
C ALA A 321 6.48 -14.39 16.93
N ALA A 322 6.90 -13.30 16.30
CA ALA A 322 6.12 -12.64 15.26
C ALA A 322 5.91 -13.56 14.05
N GLU A 323 6.97 -14.24 13.60
CA GLU A 323 6.91 -15.24 12.52
C GLU A 323 5.91 -16.37 12.84
N SER A 324 6.05 -17.00 14.00
CA SER A 324 5.19 -18.11 14.42
C SER A 324 3.72 -17.70 14.47
N ARG A 325 3.46 -16.48 14.95
CA ARG A 325 2.10 -15.91 15.01
C ARG A 325 1.50 -15.75 13.61
N VAL A 326 2.23 -15.12 12.69
CA VAL A 326 1.74 -14.90 11.33
C VAL A 326 1.56 -16.23 10.59
N LYS A 327 2.55 -17.13 10.64
CA LYS A 327 2.46 -18.47 10.01
C LYS A 327 1.27 -19.29 10.51
N SER A 328 0.94 -19.24 11.80
CA SER A 328 -0.22 -19.94 12.33
C SER A 328 -1.54 -19.41 11.77
N LEU A 329 -1.63 -18.10 11.55
CA LEU A 329 -2.81 -17.47 10.94
C LEU A 329 -2.89 -17.75 9.43
N GLU A 330 -1.78 -17.75 8.72
CA GLU A 330 -1.71 -18.12 7.29
C GLU A 330 -2.13 -19.57 7.06
N ALA A 331 -1.71 -20.49 7.95
CA ALA A 331 -2.15 -21.88 7.90
C ALA A 331 -3.65 -22.05 8.15
N ALA A 332 -4.25 -21.21 9.00
CA ALA A 332 -5.69 -21.21 9.26
C ALA A 332 -6.52 -20.57 8.13
N LEU A 333 -5.90 -19.69 7.32
CA LEU A 333 -6.54 -18.93 6.25
C LEU A 333 -5.78 -19.09 4.92
N PRO A 334 -5.78 -20.29 4.33
CA PRO A 334 -4.97 -20.61 3.16
C PRO A 334 -5.31 -19.69 1.96
N GLY A 335 -4.26 -19.30 1.21
CA GLY A 335 -4.37 -18.41 0.06
C GLY A 335 -4.56 -16.93 0.38
N ARG A 336 -4.47 -16.56 1.67
CA ARG A 336 -4.52 -15.18 2.14
C ARG A 336 -3.20 -14.78 2.79
N ARG A 337 -2.86 -13.53 2.64
CA ARG A 337 -1.74 -12.90 3.36
C ARG A 337 -2.27 -12.26 4.63
N ILE A 338 -1.49 -12.39 5.68
CA ILE A 338 -1.85 -11.87 7.00
C ILE A 338 -1.02 -10.61 7.28
N GLN A 339 -1.71 -9.55 7.69
CA GLN A 339 -1.10 -8.35 8.24
C GLN A 339 -1.66 -8.11 9.64
N ILE A 340 -0.80 -7.91 10.61
CA ILE A 340 -1.22 -7.56 11.97
C ILE A 340 -1.57 -6.07 12.01
N ALA A 341 -2.85 -5.78 12.20
CA ALA A 341 -3.39 -4.42 12.29
C ALA A 341 -3.41 -3.88 13.73
N GLY A 342 -3.32 -4.77 14.73
CA GLY A 342 -3.30 -4.41 16.14
C GLY A 342 -3.19 -5.63 17.05
N TYR A 343 -2.82 -5.41 18.29
CA TYR A 343 -2.90 -6.43 19.34
C TYR A 343 -2.97 -5.79 20.74
N THR A 344 -3.46 -6.52 21.73
CA THR A 344 -3.50 -6.06 23.12
C THR A 344 -2.11 -6.06 23.76
N ARG A 345 -1.87 -5.24 24.81
CA ARG A 345 -0.58 -5.18 25.51
C ARG A 345 -0.06 -6.54 25.97
N ASP A 346 -0.96 -7.45 26.38
CA ASP A 346 -0.62 -8.82 26.76
C ASP A 346 -0.42 -9.77 25.59
N GLY A 347 -0.61 -9.30 24.34
CA GLY A 347 -0.44 -10.05 23.10
C GLY A 347 -1.47 -11.17 22.87
N LYS A 348 -2.49 -11.30 23.73
CA LYS A 348 -3.46 -12.41 23.65
C LYS A 348 -4.54 -12.19 22.61
N THR A 349 -4.93 -10.95 22.36
CA THR A 349 -5.90 -10.61 21.32
C THR A 349 -5.20 -9.90 20.18
N VAL A 350 -5.40 -10.37 18.97
CA VAL A 350 -4.79 -9.82 17.75
C VAL A 350 -5.89 -9.43 16.78
N LEU A 351 -5.80 -8.24 16.25
CA LEU A 351 -6.55 -7.79 15.08
C LEU A 351 -5.69 -8.05 13.84
N ALA A 352 -6.15 -8.92 12.95
CA ALA A 352 -5.45 -9.29 11.73
C ALA A 352 -6.30 -8.96 10.49
N TYR A 353 -5.65 -8.42 9.48
CA TYR A 353 -6.17 -8.33 8.12
C TYR A 353 -5.73 -9.56 7.33
N ALA A 354 -6.66 -10.17 6.61
CA ALA A 354 -6.41 -11.33 5.75
C ALA A 354 -7.00 -11.09 4.36
N GLY A 355 -6.14 -10.97 3.36
CA GLY A 355 -6.54 -10.73 1.97
C GLY A 355 -5.49 -11.19 0.98
N SER A 356 -5.82 -11.14 -0.32
CA SER A 356 -4.87 -11.36 -1.42
C SER A 356 -5.43 -10.74 -2.70
N ARG A 357 -4.69 -10.81 -3.81
CA ARG A 357 -5.14 -10.25 -5.10
C ARG A 357 -6.50 -10.78 -5.57
N ASN A 358 -6.89 -11.98 -5.14
CA ASN A 358 -8.18 -12.60 -5.48
C ASN A 358 -9.05 -12.92 -4.26
N HIS A 359 -8.72 -12.39 -3.10
CA HIS A 359 -9.56 -12.47 -1.91
C HIS A 359 -9.70 -11.08 -1.30
N PRO A 360 -10.89 -10.47 -1.37
CA PRO A 360 -11.16 -9.22 -0.69
C PRO A 360 -10.81 -9.30 0.79
N GLY A 361 -10.27 -8.22 1.33
CA GLY A 361 -9.80 -8.17 2.69
C GLY A 361 -10.89 -8.41 3.73
N VAL A 362 -10.53 -9.16 4.75
CA VAL A 362 -11.36 -9.43 5.93
C VAL A 362 -10.55 -9.14 7.18
N TYR A 363 -11.11 -8.39 8.09
CA TYR A 363 -10.53 -8.13 9.40
C TYR A 363 -11.04 -9.15 10.41
N TYR A 364 -10.12 -9.83 11.08
CA TYR A 364 -10.38 -10.81 12.12
C TYR A 364 -9.85 -10.34 13.46
N LEU A 365 -10.64 -10.53 14.48
CA LEU A 365 -10.17 -10.45 15.87
C LEU A 365 -9.94 -11.86 16.38
N ILE A 366 -8.70 -12.16 16.75
CA ILE A 366 -8.26 -13.49 17.16
C ILE A 366 -7.89 -13.43 18.65
N ASP A 367 -8.51 -14.27 19.45
CA ASP A 367 -8.18 -14.48 20.87
C ASP A 367 -7.39 -15.78 20.99
N PHE A 368 -6.08 -15.68 21.22
CA PHE A 368 -5.18 -16.81 21.37
C PHE A 368 -5.37 -17.57 22.69
N ALA A 369 -5.96 -16.92 23.72
CA ALA A 369 -6.22 -17.59 24.98
C ALA A 369 -7.40 -18.58 24.88
N THR A 370 -8.39 -18.23 24.07
CA THR A 370 -9.59 -19.06 23.86
C THR A 370 -9.60 -19.80 22.52
N ASN A 371 -8.59 -19.55 21.67
CA ASN A 371 -8.47 -20.06 20.29
C ASN A 371 -9.71 -19.75 19.45
N ARG A 372 -10.24 -18.53 19.55
CA ARG A 372 -11.41 -18.06 18.79
C ARG A 372 -11.05 -16.94 17.85
N ALA A 373 -11.68 -16.95 16.67
CA ALA A 373 -11.62 -15.88 15.70
C ALA A 373 -13.03 -15.35 15.43
N GLU A 374 -13.16 -14.02 15.38
CA GLU A 374 -14.39 -13.29 15.08
C GLU A 374 -14.14 -12.38 13.88
N VAL A 375 -15.08 -12.33 12.93
CA VAL A 375 -15.03 -11.38 11.81
C VAL A 375 -15.43 -9.99 12.32
N VAL A 376 -14.53 -9.04 12.23
CA VAL A 376 -14.80 -7.63 12.55
C VAL A 376 -15.49 -6.95 11.38
N GLY A 377 -15.04 -7.25 10.16
CA GLY A 377 -15.65 -6.70 8.95
C GLY A 377 -14.94 -7.15 7.68
N GLN A 378 -15.56 -6.82 6.54
CA GLN A 378 -15.09 -7.17 5.20
C GLN A 378 -15.01 -5.90 4.35
N GLU A 379 -13.96 -5.77 3.56
CA GLU A 379 -13.79 -4.63 2.65
C GLU A 379 -14.89 -4.59 1.57
N TYR A 380 -15.21 -5.75 0.98
CA TYR A 380 -16.15 -5.90 -0.12
C TYR A 380 -17.17 -7.02 0.18
N PRO A 381 -18.11 -6.83 1.12
CA PRO A 381 -19.08 -7.87 1.49
C PRO A 381 -19.98 -8.30 0.33
N GLN A 382 -20.22 -7.41 -0.65
CA GLN A 382 -20.97 -7.72 -1.86
C GLN A 382 -20.27 -8.74 -2.77
N LEU A 383 -18.95 -8.93 -2.62
CA LEU A 383 -18.17 -9.94 -3.36
C LEU A 383 -17.99 -11.25 -2.59
N ALA A 384 -18.47 -11.37 -1.37
CA ALA A 384 -18.25 -12.55 -0.52
C ALA A 384 -18.73 -13.88 -1.12
N LYS A 385 -19.73 -13.83 -2.02
CA LYS A 385 -20.30 -15.00 -2.71
C LYS A 385 -19.95 -15.05 -4.20
N VAL A 386 -19.14 -14.13 -4.68
CA VAL A 386 -18.70 -14.07 -6.09
C VAL A 386 -17.53 -15.03 -6.28
N ALA A 387 -17.64 -15.90 -7.29
CA ALA A 387 -16.51 -16.71 -7.73
C ALA A 387 -15.48 -15.82 -8.43
N LEU A 388 -14.38 -15.56 -7.77
CA LEU A 388 -13.30 -14.70 -8.26
C LEU A 388 -12.27 -15.50 -9.08
N GLY A 389 -11.56 -14.79 -9.97
CA GLY A 389 -10.54 -15.35 -10.84
C GLY A 389 -9.30 -15.81 -10.08
N LYS A 390 -8.68 -16.89 -10.53
CA LYS A 390 -7.41 -17.37 -9.98
C LYS A 390 -6.26 -16.52 -10.51
N VAL A 391 -5.42 -16.02 -9.62
CA VAL A 391 -4.20 -15.29 -9.96
C VAL A 391 -3.00 -16.22 -9.89
N SER A 392 -2.13 -16.15 -10.88
CA SER A 392 -0.88 -16.90 -10.95
C SER A 392 0.27 -15.98 -11.34
N ASN A 393 1.45 -16.25 -10.79
CA ASN A 393 2.70 -15.60 -11.20
C ASN A 393 3.25 -16.35 -12.41
N ILE A 394 3.59 -15.64 -13.46
CA ILE A 394 4.24 -16.18 -14.65
C ILE A 394 5.47 -15.36 -15.02
N THR A 395 6.32 -15.92 -15.84
CA THR A 395 7.42 -15.22 -16.49
C THR A 395 7.43 -15.64 -17.94
N TYR A 396 7.50 -14.68 -18.86
CA TYR A 396 7.57 -14.96 -20.29
C TYR A 396 8.81 -14.28 -20.92
N PRO A 397 9.35 -14.83 -22.02
CA PRO A 397 10.42 -14.19 -22.77
C PRO A 397 9.88 -13.08 -23.67
N ALA A 398 10.47 -11.91 -23.65
CA ALA A 398 10.33 -10.92 -24.69
C ALA A 398 11.12 -11.37 -25.94
N ARG A 399 10.90 -10.73 -27.09
CA ARG A 399 11.52 -11.06 -28.39
C ARG A 399 13.05 -11.01 -28.40
N ASP A 400 13.65 -10.26 -27.48
CA ASP A 400 15.09 -10.15 -27.26
C ASP A 400 15.62 -11.15 -26.18
N GLY A 401 14.77 -12.06 -25.72
CA GLY A 401 15.09 -13.04 -24.69
C GLY A 401 15.01 -12.51 -23.26
N TYR A 402 14.63 -11.23 -23.08
CA TYR A 402 14.47 -10.66 -21.73
C TYR A 402 13.31 -11.32 -21.00
N LYS A 403 13.49 -11.68 -19.73
CA LYS A 403 12.47 -12.33 -18.91
C LYS A 403 11.57 -11.29 -18.23
N VAL A 404 10.31 -11.28 -18.58
CA VAL A 404 9.31 -10.35 -18.05
C VAL A 404 8.42 -11.06 -17.04
N PRO A 405 8.45 -10.68 -15.75
CA PRO A 405 7.52 -11.18 -14.75
C PRO A 405 6.11 -10.63 -15.00
N ALA A 406 5.07 -11.38 -14.66
CA ALA A 406 3.69 -10.91 -14.80
C ALA A 406 2.72 -11.64 -13.86
N TYR A 407 1.59 -11.00 -13.55
CA TYR A 407 0.43 -11.70 -13.03
C TYR A 407 -0.49 -12.10 -14.18
N LEU A 408 -0.99 -13.33 -14.10
CA LEU A 408 -2.02 -13.85 -14.98
C LEU A 408 -3.26 -14.21 -14.14
N THR A 409 -4.35 -13.47 -14.35
CA THR A 409 -5.64 -13.75 -13.73
C THR A 409 -6.52 -14.49 -14.73
N LEU A 410 -6.99 -15.68 -14.37
CA LEU A 410 -7.91 -16.46 -15.20
C LEU A 410 -9.34 -16.34 -14.63
N PRO A 411 -10.37 -16.37 -15.50
CA PRO A 411 -11.76 -16.43 -15.05
C PRO A 411 -12.03 -17.57 -14.10
N ALA A 412 -13.01 -17.41 -13.22
CA ALA A 412 -13.43 -18.48 -12.31
C ALA A 412 -13.77 -19.76 -13.08
N GLY A 413 -13.20 -20.89 -12.64
CA GLY A 413 -13.34 -22.18 -13.31
C GLY A 413 -12.37 -22.44 -14.46
N ALA A 414 -11.67 -21.42 -14.97
CA ALA A 414 -10.62 -21.61 -15.96
C ALA A 414 -9.31 -22.08 -15.30
N THR A 415 -8.51 -22.84 -16.06
CA THR A 415 -7.23 -23.41 -15.64
C THR A 415 -6.15 -23.10 -16.68
N ALA A 416 -4.91 -23.45 -16.39
CA ALA A 416 -3.80 -23.31 -17.35
C ALA A 416 -4.01 -24.10 -18.64
N SER A 417 -4.87 -25.12 -18.65
CA SER A 417 -5.23 -25.89 -19.85
C SER A 417 -6.42 -25.31 -20.63
N THR A 418 -7.09 -24.28 -20.11
CA THR A 418 -8.20 -23.61 -20.82
C THR A 418 -7.66 -22.92 -22.07
N LYS A 419 -8.37 -23.04 -23.17
CA LYS A 419 -8.00 -22.51 -24.48
C LYS A 419 -9.00 -21.46 -24.96
N ASP A 420 -8.57 -20.66 -25.92
CA ASP A 420 -9.42 -19.73 -26.66
C ASP A 420 -10.11 -18.65 -25.81
N LEU A 421 -9.46 -18.22 -24.70
CA LEU A 421 -9.98 -17.16 -23.84
C LEU A 421 -9.81 -15.78 -24.49
N PRO A 422 -10.76 -14.85 -24.31
CA PRO A 422 -10.50 -13.44 -24.57
C PRO A 422 -9.49 -12.91 -23.55
N LEU A 423 -8.66 -11.94 -23.94
CA LEU A 423 -7.63 -11.34 -23.11
C LEU A 423 -7.82 -9.83 -22.96
N VAL A 424 -7.61 -9.34 -21.74
CA VAL A 424 -7.27 -7.94 -21.50
C VAL A 424 -5.84 -7.89 -20.97
N VAL A 425 -4.95 -7.19 -21.68
CA VAL A 425 -3.65 -6.84 -21.12
C VAL A 425 -3.76 -5.51 -20.39
N LEU A 426 -3.27 -5.47 -19.16
CA LEU A 426 -3.46 -4.37 -18.22
C LEU A 426 -2.10 -3.89 -17.68
N PRO A 427 -1.33 -3.09 -18.47
CA PRO A 427 -0.07 -2.52 -18.00
C PRO A 427 -0.32 -1.49 -16.91
N HIS A 428 0.51 -1.53 -15.86
CA HIS A 428 0.43 -0.60 -14.74
C HIS A 428 0.89 0.81 -15.08
N GLY A 429 0.52 1.77 -14.24
CA GLY A 429 1.00 3.14 -14.30
C GLY A 429 2.42 3.31 -13.73
N GLY A 430 2.93 4.51 -13.76
CA GLY A 430 4.27 4.87 -13.29
C GLY A 430 5.10 5.56 -14.38
N PRO A 431 6.03 4.89 -15.09
CA PRO A 431 6.36 3.46 -15.16
C PRO A 431 7.24 2.92 -14.02
N ARG A 432 7.98 3.79 -13.28
CA ARG A 432 8.74 3.39 -12.08
C ARG A 432 7.79 3.02 -10.93
N ALA A 433 7.05 1.95 -11.11
CA ALA A 433 6.10 1.37 -10.19
C ALA A 433 5.97 -0.12 -10.51
N ARG A 434 5.02 -0.79 -9.92
CA ARG A 434 4.60 -2.14 -10.29
C ARG A 434 3.19 -2.43 -9.81
N ASP A 435 2.57 -3.48 -10.34
CA ASP A 435 1.41 -4.06 -9.70
C ASP A 435 1.81 -4.73 -8.38
N SER A 436 1.03 -4.49 -7.33
CA SER A 436 1.30 -5.04 -6.01
C SER A 436 0.90 -6.51 -5.92
N GLY A 437 1.72 -7.32 -5.23
CA GLY A 437 1.40 -8.70 -4.85
C GLY A 437 0.44 -8.80 -3.65
N VAL A 438 0.09 -7.67 -3.01
CA VAL A 438 -0.77 -7.60 -1.83
C VAL A 438 -2.01 -6.77 -2.09
N GLY A 439 -3.10 -7.10 -1.36
CA GLY A 439 -4.39 -6.43 -1.49
C GLY A 439 -5.24 -6.95 -2.65
N PHE A 440 -6.51 -6.66 -2.57
CA PHE A 440 -7.49 -7.09 -3.57
C PHE A 440 -7.36 -6.25 -4.85
N ASP A 441 -7.17 -6.91 -5.98
CA ASP A 441 -7.09 -6.25 -7.29
C ASP A 441 -8.47 -6.27 -7.96
N TRP A 442 -9.29 -5.28 -7.61
CA TRP A 442 -10.65 -5.18 -8.11
C TRP A 442 -10.72 -5.09 -9.64
N TRP A 443 -9.73 -4.47 -10.30
CA TRP A 443 -9.76 -4.26 -11.75
C TRP A 443 -9.55 -5.56 -12.51
N SER A 444 -8.49 -6.31 -12.21
CA SER A 444 -8.27 -7.63 -12.82
C SER A 444 -9.39 -8.60 -12.50
N GLN A 445 -9.92 -8.56 -11.27
CA GLN A 445 -11.03 -9.43 -10.85
C GLN A 445 -12.35 -9.06 -11.53
N PHE A 446 -12.63 -7.76 -11.72
CA PHE A 446 -13.77 -7.31 -12.50
C PHE A 446 -13.72 -7.88 -13.93
N VAL A 447 -12.60 -7.70 -14.62
CA VAL A 447 -12.42 -8.16 -16.01
C VAL A 447 -12.51 -9.70 -16.07
N ALA A 448 -11.87 -10.40 -15.14
CA ALA A 448 -11.93 -11.86 -15.05
C ALA A 448 -13.37 -12.37 -14.79
N SER A 449 -14.18 -11.66 -13.99
CA SER A 449 -15.58 -12.00 -13.75
C SER A 449 -16.44 -11.95 -15.02
N ARG A 450 -15.97 -11.27 -16.07
CA ARG A 450 -16.62 -11.20 -17.40
C ARG A 450 -16.15 -12.29 -18.35
N GLY A 451 -15.30 -13.21 -17.89
CA GLY A 451 -14.80 -14.33 -18.68
C GLY A 451 -13.50 -14.06 -19.45
N TYR A 452 -12.80 -12.96 -19.18
CA TYR A 452 -11.52 -12.61 -19.78
C TYR A 452 -10.35 -13.14 -18.94
N ALA A 453 -9.31 -13.63 -19.59
CA ALA A 453 -7.99 -13.67 -18.98
C ALA A 453 -7.45 -12.23 -18.83
N VAL A 454 -6.65 -11.97 -17.80
CA VAL A 454 -6.02 -10.66 -17.59
C VAL A 454 -4.51 -10.88 -17.41
N LEU A 455 -3.71 -10.23 -18.26
CA LEU A 455 -2.26 -10.21 -18.16
C LEU A 455 -1.80 -8.85 -17.63
N GLN A 456 -1.07 -8.85 -16.52
CA GLN A 456 -0.47 -7.66 -15.90
C GLN A 456 1.05 -7.78 -15.94
N PRO A 457 1.71 -7.30 -17.01
CA PRO A 457 3.15 -7.42 -17.16
C PRO A 457 3.89 -6.43 -16.26
N GLN A 458 4.95 -6.91 -15.60
CA GLN A 458 5.95 -6.08 -14.95
C GLN A 458 7.06 -5.83 -15.99
N PHE A 459 6.75 -4.96 -16.96
CA PHE A 459 7.64 -4.65 -18.08
C PHE A 459 8.93 -3.97 -17.59
N ARG A 460 9.98 -3.92 -18.42
CA ARG A 460 11.20 -3.16 -18.14
C ARG A 460 10.88 -1.75 -17.66
N GLY A 461 11.51 -1.30 -16.58
CA GLY A 461 11.18 -0.05 -15.90
C GLY A 461 10.36 -0.23 -14.63
N SER A 462 9.75 -1.42 -14.40
CA SER A 462 9.04 -1.72 -13.18
C SER A 462 10.00 -1.87 -11.99
N THR A 463 9.57 -1.44 -10.80
CA THR A 463 10.36 -1.50 -9.57
C THR A 463 10.20 -2.83 -8.84
N GLY A 464 11.14 -3.16 -7.93
CA GLY A 464 11.07 -4.34 -7.07
C GLY A 464 11.72 -5.60 -7.65
N PHE A 465 12.26 -5.51 -8.86
CA PHE A 465 12.93 -6.60 -9.59
C PHE A 465 14.42 -6.32 -9.81
N GLY A 466 14.98 -5.34 -9.11
CA GLY A 466 16.35 -4.88 -9.19
C GLY A 466 16.56 -3.69 -10.12
N GLN A 467 17.69 -2.98 -9.89
CA GLN A 467 18.03 -1.79 -10.66
C GLN A 467 18.22 -2.07 -12.16
N LYS A 468 18.76 -3.24 -12.52
CA LYS A 468 18.92 -3.60 -13.95
C LYS A 468 17.56 -3.66 -14.65
N HIS A 469 16.54 -4.22 -13.98
CA HIS A 469 15.19 -4.27 -14.55
C HIS A 469 14.58 -2.86 -14.66
N GLU A 470 14.74 -2.04 -13.64
CA GLU A 470 14.25 -0.66 -13.62
C GLU A 470 14.96 0.21 -14.66
N LEU A 471 16.28 0.20 -14.67
CA LEU A 471 17.09 1.00 -15.60
C LEU A 471 16.94 0.57 -17.07
N ALA A 472 16.60 -0.72 -17.31
CA ALA A 472 16.33 -1.21 -18.67
C ALA A 472 15.09 -0.54 -19.33
N GLY A 473 14.25 0.12 -18.54
CA GLY A 473 13.12 0.91 -19.03
C GLY A 473 13.47 2.36 -19.40
N TYR A 474 14.67 2.85 -19.02
CA TYR A 474 15.03 4.25 -19.28
C TYR A 474 15.16 4.52 -20.79
N ARG A 475 14.49 5.59 -21.24
CA ARG A 475 14.41 5.97 -22.67
C ARG A 475 13.79 4.90 -23.57
N GLN A 476 12.93 4.01 -23.00
CA GLN A 476 12.32 2.90 -23.73
C GLN A 476 10.79 3.03 -23.87
N TRP A 477 10.22 4.21 -23.57
CA TRP A 477 8.79 4.47 -23.84
C TRP A 477 8.48 4.28 -25.31
N GLY A 478 7.43 3.51 -25.63
CA GLY A 478 7.05 3.15 -26.99
C GLY A 478 8.02 2.19 -27.70
N GLN A 479 9.09 1.75 -27.05
CA GLN A 479 10.08 0.83 -27.59
C GLN A 479 10.08 -0.51 -26.83
N LEU A 480 11.19 -0.88 -26.18
CA LEU A 480 11.32 -2.17 -25.51
C LEU A 480 10.27 -2.38 -24.40
N MET A 481 9.88 -1.33 -23.69
CA MET A 481 8.80 -1.42 -22.69
C MET A 481 7.46 -1.80 -23.34
N GLN A 482 7.14 -1.23 -24.51
CA GLN A 482 5.93 -1.58 -25.27
C GLN A 482 6.05 -2.97 -25.91
N HIS A 483 7.27 -3.36 -26.32
CA HIS A 483 7.53 -4.71 -26.82
C HIS A 483 7.30 -5.76 -25.74
N ASP A 484 7.71 -5.52 -24.50
CA ASP A 484 7.45 -6.43 -23.38
C ASP A 484 5.95 -6.71 -23.22
N VAL A 485 5.12 -5.65 -23.26
CA VAL A 485 3.65 -5.78 -23.19
C VAL A 485 3.10 -6.61 -24.37
N THR A 486 3.54 -6.30 -25.59
CA THR A 486 3.12 -6.99 -26.82
C THR A 486 3.53 -8.46 -26.82
N ASP A 487 4.74 -8.75 -26.38
CA ASP A 487 5.29 -10.12 -26.40
C ASP A 487 4.60 -11.01 -25.35
N GLY A 488 4.12 -10.44 -24.24
CA GLY A 488 3.26 -11.15 -23.30
C GLY A 488 1.94 -11.61 -23.90
N VAL A 489 1.34 -10.77 -24.75
CA VAL A 489 0.14 -11.17 -25.52
C VAL A 489 0.45 -12.33 -26.47
N LYS A 490 1.53 -12.19 -27.26
CA LYS A 490 1.95 -13.22 -28.21
C LYS A 490 2.26 -14.56 -27.51
N TYR A 491 2.95 -14.52 -26.37
CA TYR A 491 3.24 -15.70 -25.58
C TYR A 491 1.97 -16.46 -25.19
N LEU A 492 0.92 -15.77 -24.76
CA LEU A 492 -0.36 -16.40 -24.38
C LEU A 492 -1.14 -16.91 -25.61
N VAL A 493 -1.07 -16.21 -26.75
CA VAL A 493 -1.67 -16.66 -28.02
C VAL A 493 -0.97 -17.90 -28.54
N GLU A 494 0.36 -17.94 -28.58
CA GLU A 494 1.17 -19.09 -29.02
C GLU A 494 0.95 -20.33 -28.15
N SER A 495 0.70 -20.15 -26.84
CA SER A 495 0.31 -21.24 -25.96
C SER A 495 -1.09 -21.81 -26.27
N GLY A 496 -1.87 -21.14 -27.11
CA GLY A 496 -3.27 -21.45 -27.42
C GLY A 496 -4.25 -21.11 -26.29
N MET A 497 -3.80 -20.48 -25.23
CA MET A 497 -4.67 -20.06 -24.12
C MET A 497 -5.58 -18.91 -24.54
N VAL A 498 -5.08 -18.00 -25.36
CA VAL A 498 -5.75 -16.76 -25.75
C VAL A 498 -6.11 -16.79 -27.22
N ASN A 499 -7.31 -16.33 -27.54
CA ASN A 499 -7.77 -16.10 -28.90
C ASN A 499 -7.17 -14.79 -29.45
N PRO A 500 -6.39 -14.84 -30.57
CA PRO A 500 -5.75 -13.65 -31.14
C PRO A 500 -6.75 -12.58 -31.62
N ASP A 501 -7.97 -12.99 -31.97
CA ASP A 501 -9.01 -12.09 -32.43
C ASP A 501 -9.80 -11.41 -31.30
N ARG A 502 -9.47 -11.69 -30.04
CA ARG A 502 -10.23 -11.24 -28.87
C ARG A 502 -9.30 -10.67 -27.78
N VAL A 503 -8.40 -9.77 -28.20
CA VAL A 503 -7.42 -9.14 -27.32
C VAL A 503 -7.70 -7.65 -27.20
N CYS A 504 -7.74 -7.13 -25.96
CA CYS A 504 -7.81 -5.70 -25.68
C CYS A 504 -6.64 -5.26 -24.80
N ILE A 505 -6.28 -3.98 -24.87
CA ILE A 505 -5.35 -3.34 -23.97
C ILE A 505 -6.05 -2.22 -23.20
N VAL A 506 -5.87 -2.22 -21.88
CA VAL A 506 -6.50 -1.24 -20.98
C VAL A 506 -5.47 -0.77 -19.98
N GLY A 507 -5.36 0.52 -19.70
CA GLY A 507 -4.41 1.00 -18.69
C GLY A 507 -4.67 2.42 -18.25
N ALA A 508 -4.04 2.78 -17.13
CA ALA A 508 -4.14 4.11 -16.55
C ALA A 508 -2.75 4.78 -16.45
N SER A 509 -2.72 6.12 -16.59
CA SER A 509 -1.49 6.90 -16.50
C SER A 509 -0.46 6.41 -17.55
N TYR A 510 0.75 5.96 -17.16
CA TYR A 510 1.67 5.33 -18.11
C TYR A 510 1.03 4.11 -18.79
N GLY A 511 0.26 3.27 -18.07
CA GLY A 511 -0.50 2.17 -18.69
C GLY A 511 -1.50 2.65 -19.74
N GLY A 512 -2.08 3.85 -19.55
CA GLY A 512 -2.92 4.51 -20.53
C GLY A 512 -2.14 4.95 -21.76
N TYR A 513 -0.90 5.46 -21.60
CA TYR A 513 0.02 5.69 -22.71
C TYR A 513 0.32 4.38 -23.44
N ALA A 514 0.63 3.30 -22.72
CA ALA A 514 0.91 2.00 -23.32
C ALA A 514 -0.30 1.45 -24.11
N ALA A 515 -1.52 1.74 -23.66
CA ALA A 515 -2.74 1.38 -24.38
C ALA A 515 -2.86 2.16 -25.70
N LEU A 516 -2.61 3.48 -25.70
CA LEU A 516 -2.58 4.31 -26.91
C LEU A 516 -1.46 3.87 -27.87
N ALA A 517 -0.26 3.60 -27.34
CA ALA A 517 0.88 3.10 -28.10
C ALA A 517 0.58 1.72 -28.74
N GLY A 518 -0.12 0.84 -28.01
CA GLY A 518 -0.61 -0.45 -28.54
C GLY A 518 -1.51 -0.27 -29.74
N ALA A 519 -2.48 0.63 -29.67
CA ALA A 519 -3.38 0.94 -30.79
C ALA A 519 -2.65 1.55 -31.99
N ALA A 520 -1.62 2.38 -31.74
CA ALA A 520 -0.89 3.08 -32.79
C ALA A 520 0.19 2.20 -33.48
N PHE A 521 0.94 1.41 -32.66
CA PHE A 521 2.13 0.69 -33.15
C PHE A 521 1.87 -0.76 -33.53
N THR A 522 0.80 -1.36 -32.95
CA THR A 522 0.39 -2.75 -33.21
C THR A 522 -1.13 -2.85 -33.39
N PRO A 523 -1.74 -2.09 -34.35
CA PRO A 523 -3.20 -1.99 -34.51
C PRO A 523 -3.87 -3.34 -34.77
N ASP A 524 -3.20 -4.26 -35.43
CA ASP A 524 -3.73 -5.58 -35.76
C ASP A 524 -3.78 -6.53 -34.53
N LEU A 525 -3.07 -6.22 -33.44
CA LEU A 525 -3.00 -7.06 -32.26
C LEU A 525 -4.20 -6.86 -31.34
N TYR A 526 -4.73 -5.64 -31.29
CA TYR A 526 -5.75 -5.25 -30.32
C TYR A 526 -7.08 -4.93 -31.00
N ARG A 527 -8.16 -5.57 -30.53
CA ARG A 527 -9.53 -5.25 -30.96
C ARG A 527 -10.10 -4.03 -30.25
N CYS A 528 -9.58 -3.70 -29.09
CA CYS A 528 -9.90 -2.47 -28.38
C CYS A 528 -8.71 -1.97 -27.54
N SER A 529 -8.69 -0.64 -27.36
CA SER A 529 -7.72 0.05 -26.51
C SER A 529 -8.47 1.06 -25.66
N VAL A 530 -8.22 1.03 -24.34
CA VAL A 530 -8.84 1.97 -23.38
C VAL A 530 -7.74 2.64 -22.57
N SER A 531 -7.69 3.96 -22.67
CA SER A 531 -6.74 4.80 -21.93
C SER A 531 -7.46 5.60 -20.87
N VAL A 532 -7.07 5.43 -19.61
CA VAL A 532 -7.60 6.18 -18.47
C VAL A 532 -6.55 7.17 -18.01
N ALA A 533 -6.80 8.47 -18.18
CA ALA A 533 -5.86 9.53 -17.82
C ALA A 533 -4.43 9.26 -18.34
N GLY A 534 -4.30 8.70 -19.55
CA GLY A 534 -3.02 8.35 -20.17
C GLY A 534 -2.32 9.57 -20.73
N VAL A 535 -0.98 9.50 -20.76
CA VAL A 535 -0.16 10.51 -21.44
C VAL A 535 -0.34 10.36 -22.94
N SER A 536 -1.00 11.33 -23.58
CA SER A 536 -1.27 11.32 -25.03
C SER A 536 -0.28 12.17 -25.83
N ASP A 537 0.41 13.11 -25.18
CA ASP A 537 1.44 13.96 -25.76
C ASP A 537 2.67 14.01 -24.84
N LEU A 538 3.76 13.37 -25.28
CA LEU A 538 5.02 13.30 -24.53
C LEU A 538 5.75 14.65 -24.50
N VAL A 539 5.61 15.47 -25.55
CA VAL A 539 6.27 16.78 -25.61
C VAL A 539 5.62 17.73 -24.64
N GLU A 540 4.28 17.74 -24.62
CA GLU A 540 3.52 18.58 -23.68
C GLU A 540 3.76 18.12 -22.23
N MET A 541 3.84 16.81 -21.98
CA MET A 541 4.20 16.29 -20.66
C MET A 541 5.58 16.78 -20.21
N LEU A 542 6.59 16.76 -21.09
CA LEU A 542 7.92 17.25 -20.76
C LEU A 542 7.91 18.74 -20.43
N ARG A 543 7.23 19.57 -21.24
CA ARG A 543 7.06 21.02 -20.97
C ARG A 543 6.40 21.25 -19.61
N TRP A 544 5.32 20.50 -19.34
CA TRP A 544 4.61 20.59 -18.06
C TRP A 544 5.50 20.22 -16.85
N VAL A 545 6.40 19.25 -17.01
CA VAL A 545 7.38 18.85 -15.97
C VAL A 545 8.45 19.93 -15.80
N GLU A 546 8.99 20.49 -16.90
CA GLU A 546 10.00 21.56 -16.89
C GLU A 546 9.46 22.83 -16.23
N ASP A 547 8.24 23.25 -16.55
CA ASP A 547 7.58 24.45 -15.99
C ASP A 547 7.36 24.35 -14.47
N ARG A 548 7.33 23.15 -13.91
CA ARG A 548 7.13 22.88 -12.48
C ARG A 548 8.39 22.54 -11.70
N GLY A 549 9.54 22.89 -12.25
CA GLY A 549 10.83 22.74 -11.58
C GLY A 549 11.52 21.42 -11.82
N GLY A 550 11.16 20.74 -12.90
CA GLY A 550 11.86 19.61 -13.49
C GLY A 550 12.13 18.43 -12.55
N ILE A 551 11.94 17.22 -13.02
CA ILE A 551 12.64 16.05 -12.44
C ILE A 551 13.97 15.98 -13.22
N GLU A 552 15.07 16.40 -12.57
CA GLU A 552 16.41 16.14 -13.09
C GLU A 552 16.69 14.64 -13.19
#